data_d22f2e5a661a430ef4b2ae067c5b9f16
#
_entry.id   d22f2e5a661a430ef4b2ae067c5b9f16
#
_cell.length_a   1.000
_cell.length_b   1.000
_cell.length_c   1.000
_cell.angle_alpha   90.00
_cell.angle_beta   90.00
_cell.angle_gamma   90.00
#
_symmetry.space_group_name_H-M   'P 1'
#
loop_
_entity.id
_entity.type
_entity.pdbx_description
1 polymer ?
#
loop_
_entity_poly.entity_id
_entity_poly.type
_entity_poly.pdbx_seq_one_letter_code
_entity_poly.pdbx_strand_id
1 'polypeptide(L)'
;MKKIAANEFKELYQTSEITVLDVREKGEFQDGHIPTAKNYPLSTLEQEYTTLNPEQKYYVICQGGMRSARACQFLEEKGFDVTNVEGGMNHWQA
;
A
#
# COMPACT_ATOMS: atom_id res chain seq x y z
N MET A 1 -3.58 -5.66 -13.06
CA MET A 1 -3.20 -4.97 -11.80
C MET A 1 -2.47 -3.66 -12.12
N LYS A 2 -2.91 -2.58 -11.52
CA LYS A 2 -2.27 -1.29 -11.70
C LYS A 2 -0.99 -1.23 -10.88
N LYS A 3 0.05 -0.63 -11.44
CA LYS A 3 1.36 -0.50 -10.83
C LYS A 3 1.88 0.92 -11.00
N ILE A 4 2.71 1.36 -10.06
CA ILE A 4 3.39 2.63 -10.15
C ILE A 4 4.84 2.43 -9.71
N ALA A 5 5.78 3.06 -10.41
CA ALA A 5 7.17 3.00 -10.00
C ALA A 5 7.39 3.80 -8.72
N ALA A 6 8.35 3.38 -7.90
CA ALA A 6 8.57 4.01 -6.60
C ALA A 6 8.88 5.50 -6.70
N ASN A 7 9.67 5.92 -7.71
CA ASN A 7 10.00 7.33 -7.88
C ASN A 7 8.79 8.16 -8.29
N GLU A 8 7.91 7.61 -9.13
CA GLU A 8 6.68 8.28 -9.51
C GLU A 8 5.72 8.36 -8.32
N PHE A 9 5.64 7.30 -7.53
CA PHE A 9 4.82 7.28 -6.33
C PHE A 9 5.27 8.36 -5.34
N LYS A 10 6.57 8.47 -5.13
CA LYS A 10 7.12 9.47 -4.21
C LYS A 10 6.77 10.89 -4.65
N GLU A 11 6.89 11.15 -5.94
CA GLU A 11 6.53 12.46 -6.49
C GLU A 11 5.03 12.74 -6.29
N LEU A 12 4.19 11.75 -6.56
CA LEU A 12 2.76 11.89 -6.38
C LEU A 12 2.40 12.13 -4.90
N TYR A 13 3.07 11.41 -4.01
CA TYR A 13 2.87 11.57 -2.57
C TYR A 13 3.19 13.00 -2.11
N GLN A 14 4.24 13.60 -2.70
CA GLN A 14 4.67 14.94 -2.34
C GLN A 14 3.77 16.05 -2.90
N THR A 15 3.07 15.78 -4.00
CA THR A 15 2.33 16.80 -4.73
C THR A 15 0.82 16.67 -4.64
N SER A 16 0.31 15.55 -4.13
CA SER A 16 -1.13 15.27 -4.10
C SER A 16 -1.50 14.58 -2.80
N GLU A 17 -2.77 14.70 -2.43
CA GLU A 17 -3.29 13.92 -1.30
C GLU A 17 -3.64 12.53 -1.80
N ILE A 18 -2.91 11.52 -1.33
CA ILE A 18 -3.18 10.13 -1.68
C ILE A 18 -3.28 9.32 -0.40
N THR A 19 -3.94 8.18 -0.49
CA THR A 19 -4.07 7.26 0.64
C THR A 19 -3.16 6.07 0.40
N VAL A 20 -2.28 5.80 1.37
CA VAL A 20 -1.30 4.74 1.29
C VAL A 20 -1.63 3.64 2.29
N LEU A 21 -1.69 2.39 1.81
CA LEU A 21 -1.83 1.21 2.66
C LEU A 21 -0.49 0.50 2.72
N ASP A 22 0.05 0.36 3.92
CA ASP A 22 1.27 -0.40 4.15
C ASP A 22 0.85 -1.79 4.62
N VAL A 23 1.12 -2.81 3.81
CA VAL A 23 0.68 -4.17 4.11
C VAL A 23 1.79 -5.02 4.74
N ARG A 24 2.87 -4.37 5.20
CA ARG A 24 3.89 -5.06 5.99
C ARG A 24 3.32 -5.42 7.36
N GLU A 25 4.02 -6.31 8.06
CA GLU A 25 3.61 -6.66 9.39
C GLU A 25 3.80 -5.51 10.36
N LYS A 26 3.07 -5.54 11.46
CA LYS A 26 3.01 -4.44 12.42
C LYS A 26 4.39 -4.02 12.93
N GLY A 27 5.27 -4.97 13.20
CA GLY A 27 6.63 -4.68 13.66
C GLY A 27 7.45 -3.92 12.63
N GLU A 28 7.33 -4.30 11.36
CA GLU A 28 8.02 -3.59 10.28
C GLU A 28 7.51 -2.15 10.17
N PHE A 29 6.19 -1.99 10.25
CA PHE A 29 5.56 -0.68 10.17
C PHE A 29 6.01 0.22 11.31
N GLN A 30 6.11 -0.32 12.52
CA GLN A 30 6.53 0.44 13.70
C GLN A 30 7.98 0.90 13.62
N ASP A 31 8.82 0.15 12.91
CA ASP A 31 10.24 0.50 12.74
C ASP A 31 10.45 1.68 11.79
N GLY A 32 9.43 2.12 11.11
CA GLY A 32 9.49 3.26 10.22
C GLY A 32 8.55 3.04 9.04
N HIS A 33 7.76 4.05 8.74
CA HIS A 33 6.77 3.97 7.66
C HIS A 33 6.56 5.34 7.05
N ILE A 34 5.91 5.34 5.90
CA ILE A 34 5.54 6.58 5.23
C ILE A 34 4.54 7.33 6.12
N PRO A 35 4.80 8.59 6.44
CA PRO A 35 3.83 9.38 7.20
C PRO A 35 2.45 9.35 6.54
N THR A 36 1.41 9.25 7.31
CA THR A 36 0.01 9.12 6.88
C THR A 36 -0.38 7.74 6.35
N ALA A 37 0.56 6.81 6.12
CA ALA A 37 0.21 5.46 5.70
C ALA A 37 -0.58 4.74 6.80
N LYS A 38 -1.54 3.93 6.38
CA LYS A 38 -2.31 3.07 7.29
C LYS A 38 -1.76 1.66 7.20
N ASN A 39 -1.57 1.02 8.34
CA ASN A 39 -1.05 -0.35 8.37
C ASN A 39 -2.19 -1.36 8.32
N TYR A 40 -2.23 -2.14 7.25
CA TYR A 40 -3.15 -3.26 7.07
C TYR A 40 -2.30 -4.48 6.73
N PRO A 41 -1.75 -5.18 7.73
CA PRO A 41 -0.85 -6.30 7.47
C PRO A 41 -1.49 -7.36 6.58
N LEU A 42 -0.71 -7.85 5.61
CA LEU A 42 -1.22 -8.88 4.69
C LEU A 42 -1.76 -10.09 5.46
N SER A 43 -1.11 -10.45 6.57
CA SER A 43 -1.51 -11.61 7.38
C SER A 43 -2.93 -11.50 7.95
N THR A 44 -3.45 -10.27 8.14
CA THR A 44 -4.79 -10.05 8.69
C THR A 44 -5.71 -9.30 7.74
N LEU A 45 -5.24 -9.03 6.52
CA LEU A 45 -6.00 -8.23 5.57
C LEU A 45 -7.38 -8.83 5.27
N GLU A 46 -7.46 -10.15 5.21
CA GLU A 46 -8.71 -10.84 4.93
C GLU A 46 -9.77 -10.56 6.00
N GLN A 47 -9.38 -10.32 7.24
CA GLN A 47 -10.29 -10.00 8.32
C GLN A 47 -10.58 -8.50 8.42
N GLU A 48 -9.67 -7.65 7.91
CA GLU A 48 -9.74 -6.21 8.16
C GLU A 48 -10.16 -5.35 6.97
N TYR A 49 -10.14 -5.91 5.77
CA TYR A 49 -10.37 -5.10 4.56
C TYR A 49 -11.74 -4.44 4.52
N THR A 50 -12.72 -4.97 5.26
CA THR A 50 -14.07 -4.41 5.26
C THR A 50 -14.15 -3.03 5.91
N THR A 51 -13.10 -2.63 6.64
CA THR A 51 -13.03 -1.28 7.21
C THR A 51 -12.51 -0.26 6.20
N LEU A 52 -12.02 -0.72 5.05
CA LEU A 52 -11.57 0.17 3.98
C LEU A 52 -12.77 0.71 3.20
N ASN A 53 -12.59 1.91 2.63
CA ASN A 53 -13.64 2.55 1.84
C ASN A 53 -13.51 2.15 0.38
N PRO A 54 -14.49 1.41 -0.20
CA PRO A 54 -14.40 0.98 -1.58
C PRO A 54 -14.49 2.12 -2.61
N GLU A 55 -14.91 3.31 -2.17
CA GLU A 55 -14.95 4.49 -3.03
C GLU A 55 -13.61 5.22 -3.09
N GLN A 56 -12.66 4.82 -2.25
CA GLN A 56 -11.36 5.47 -2.14
C GLN A 56 -10.33 4.73 -3.00
N LYS A 57 -9.43 5.49 -3.62
CA LYS A 57 -8.28 4.91 -4.32
C LYS A 57 -7.14 4.72 -3.32
N TYR A 58 -6.51 3.55 -3.36
CA TYR A 58 -5.40 3.24 -2.45
C TYR A 58 -4.13 2.88 -3.20
N TYR A 59 -3.01 3.38 -2.70
CA TYR A 59 -1.67 2.95 -3.13
C TYR A 59 -1.16 1.98 -2.09
N VAL A 60 -0.78 0.79 -2.52
CA VAL A 60 -0.46 -0.33 -1.62
C VAL A 60 1.03 -0.61 -1.67
N ILE A 61 1.69 -0.61 -0.51
CA ILE A 61 3.14 -0.75 -0.43
C ILE A 61 3.52 -1.82 0.58
N CYS A 62 4.63 -2.52 0.30
CA CYS A 62 5.27 -3.40 1.25
C CYS A 62 6.77 -3.16 1.17
N GLN A 63 7.60 -4.07 1.67
CA GLN A 63 9.05 -3.84 1.66
C GLN A 63 9.64 -3.91 0.26
N GLY A 64 9.30 -4.98 -0.49
CA GLY A 64 9.90 -5.21 -1.82
C GLY A 64 8.93 -5.21 -2.98
N GLY A 65 7.63 -5.16 -2.74
CA GLY A 65 6.63 -5.12 -3.81
C GLY A 65 5.82 -6.39 -4.00
N MET A 66 6.22 -7.51 -3.40
CA MET A 66 5.52 -8.78 -3.62
C MET A 66 4.30 -8.98 -2.73
N ARG A 67 4.40 -8.67 -1.45
CA ARG A 67 3.25 -8.75 -0.54
C ARG A 67 2.17 -7.75 -0.95
N SER A 68 2.59 -6.57 -1.38
CA SER A 68 1.65 -5.54 -1.85
C SER A 68 0.97 -5.98 -3.15
N ALA A 69 1.68 -6.70 -4.02
CA ALA A 69 1.06 -7.25 -5.22
C ALA A 69 -0.04 -8.26 -4.86
N ARG A 70 0.22 -9.12 -3.88
CA ARG A 70 -0.79 -10.07 -3.39
C ARG A 70 -1.97 -9.35 -2.76
N ALA A 71 -1.70 -8.31 -1.98
CA ALA A 71 -2.76 -7.51 -1.36
C ALA A 71 -3.62 -6.85 -2.44
N CYS A 72 -3.01 -6.29 -3.47
CA CYS A 72 -3.74 -5.67 -4.57
C CYS A 72 -4.63 -6.68 -5.28
N GLN A 73 -4.11 -7.88 -5.55
CA GLN A 73 -4.88 -8.92 -6.19
C GLN A 73 -6.12 -9.26 -5.37
N PHE A 74 -5.96 -9.43 -4.07
CA PHE A 74 -7.07 -9.72 -3.16
C PHE A 74 -8.07 -8.56 -3.14
N LEU A 75 -7.58 -7.33 -3.00
CA LEU A 75 -8.46 -6.17 -2.88
C LEU A 75 -9.21 -5.87 -4.19
N GLU A 76 -8.57 -6.10 -5.33
CA GLU A 76 -9.25 -5.95 -6.63
C GLU A 76 -10.42 -6.91 -6.75
N GLU A 77 -10.24 -8.14 -6.28
CA GLU A 77 -11.32 -9.12 -6.29
C GLU A 77 -12.49 -8.69 -5.40
N LYS A 78 -12.21 -7.85 -4.40
CA LYS A 78 -13.24 -7.30 -3.51
C LYS A 78 -13.79 -5.96 -3.98
N GLY A 79 -13.39 -5.50 -5.16
CA GLY A 79 -13.95 -4.29 -5.77
C GLY A 79 -13.22 -3.00 -5.45
N PHE A 80 -12.02 -3.08 -4.88
CA PHE A 80 -11.26 -1.87 -4.52
C PHE A 80 -10.39 -1.38 -5.69
N ASP A 81 -10.19 -0.07 -5.73
CA ASP A 81 -9.29 0.57 -6.69
C ASP A 81 -7.91 0.70 -6.02
N VAL A 82 -7.00 -0.18 -6.40
CA VAL A 82 -5.68 -0.25 -5.78
C VAL A 82 -4.57 -0.23 -6.83
N THR A 83 -3.43 0.33 -6.46
CA THR A 83 -2.23 0.40 -7.30
C THR A 83 -1.05 -0.10 -6.47
N ASN A 84 -0.29 -1.04 -7.02
CA ASN A 84 0.89 -1.59 -6.35
C ASN A 84 2.09 -0.67 -6.56
N VAL A 85 2.77 -0.30 -5.46
CA VAL A 85 4.01 0.48 -5.55
C VAL A 85 5.17 -0.49 -5.76
N GLU A 86 5.71 -0.49 -6.97
CA GLU A 86 6.80 -1.39 -7.34
C GLU A 86 8.09 -1.04 -6.59
N GLY A 87 8.77 -2.07 -6.10
CA GLY A 87 9.99 -1.88 -5.33
C GLY A 87 9.77 -1.49 -3.87
N GLY A 88 8.58 -1.03 -3.54
CA GLY A 88 8.16 -0.79 -2.16
C GLY A 88 9.09 0.09 -1.34
N MET A 89 9.14 -0.18 -0.04
CA MET A 89 9.95 0.60 0.90
C MET A 89 11.44 0.53 0.60
N ASN A 90 11.90 -0.50 -0.09
CA ASN A 90 13.31 -0.59 -0.50
C ASN A 90 13.74 0.60 -1.36
N HIS A 91 12.81 1.18 -2.09
CA HIS A 91 13.06 2.33 -2.98
C HIS A 91 12.52 3.64 -2.41
N TRP A 92 11.88 3.59 -1.26
CA TRP A 92 11.40 4.79 -0.58
C TRP A 92 12.54 5.39 0.24
N GLN A 93 12.81 6.68 0.02
CA GLN A 93 13.83 7.40 0.78
C GLN A 93 13.17 8.61 1.39
N ALA A 94 13.16 8.62 2.72
CA ALA A 94 12.56 9.71 3.48
C ALA A 94 13.37 10.98 3.36
#